data_59e68edddbee8fc602cf00e8e2af667c
#
_entry.id   59e68edddbee8fc602cf00e8e2af667c
#
_cell.length_a   1.000
_cell.length_b   1.000
_cell.length_c   1.000
_cell.angle_alpha   90.00
_cell.angle_beta   90.00
_cell.angle_gamma   90.00
#
_symmetry.space_group_name_H-M   'P 1'
#
loop_
_entity.id
_entity.type
_entity.pdbx_description
1 polymer ?
#
loop_
_entity_poly.entity_id
_entity_poly.type
_entity_poly.pdbx_seq_one_letter_code
_entity_poly.pdbx_strand_id
1 'polypeptide(L)'
;MSNAFQISRNLWELKMGMVNAYLLETMDGLVLIDAGWPNKTDTIFSAVQDSGLDPKDIRHLVLTHGHIDHAGSAAEVLQRTGARSYAHTADLDLINEGKAEDPGTSVTLGIIPKIVYLLFIKPGGTTYKAFAVDQTLSLERSYRFDQ
;
A
#
# COMPACT_ATOMS: atom_id res chain seq x y z
N MET A 1 -21.22 -6.22 1.78
CA MET A 1 -21.07 -4.83 2.26
C MET A 1 -19.88 -4.25 1.52
N SER A 2 -20.02 -3.04 0.96
CA SER A 2 -18.90 -2.39 0.27
C SER A 2 -17.77 -2.09 1.24
N ASN A 3 -16.54 -2.34 0.79
CA ASN A 3 -15.32 -1.96 1.53
C ASN A 3 -14.80 -0.57 1.10
N ALA A 4 -15.52 0.12 0.21
CA ALA A 4 -15.18 1.45 -0.26
C ALA A 4 -16.13 2.50 0.33
N PHE A 5 -15.57 3.58 0.86
CA PHE A 5 -16.29 4.70 1.46
C PHE A 5 -15.82 6.01 0.85
N GLN A 6 -16.72 6.73 0.20
CA GLN A 6 -16.38 8.03 -0.39
C GLN A 6 -16.18 9.07 0.71
N ILE A 7 -14.98 9.65 0.77
CA ILE A 7 -14.61 10.70 1.74
C ILE A 7 -14.89 12.09 1.16
N SER A 8 -14.58 12.26 -0.13
CA SER A 8 -14.83 13.50 -0.86
C SER A 8 -15.19 13.19 -2.31
N ARG A 9 -15.40 14.20 -3.14
CA ARG A 9 -15.85 14.06 -4.53
C ARG A 9 -14.99 13.08 -5.34
N ASN A 10 -13.68 13.01 -5.07
CA ASN A 10 -12.71 12.24 -5.84
C ASN A 10 -11.78 11.38 -4.96
N LEU A 11 -12.15 11.14 -3.68
CA LEU A 11 -11.34 10.38 -2.74
C LEU A 11 -12.19 9.34 -2.01
N TRP A 12 -11.72 8.10 -2.02
CA TRP A 12 -12.31 6.97 -1.31
C TRP A 12 -11.34 6.35 -0.32
N GLU A 13 -11.84 5.93 0.81
CA GLU A 13 -11.17 5.02 1.75
C GLU A 13 -11.53 3.58 1.39
N LEU A 14 -10.53 2.74 1.22
CA LEU A 14 -10.69 1.30 1.00
C LEU A 14 -10.33 0.56 2.29
N LYS A 15 -11.34 0.00 2.98
CA LYS A 15 -11.14 -0.70 4.25
C LYS A 15 -10.65 -2.13 4.02
N MET A 16 -9.53 -2.48 4.66
CA MET A 16 -8.89 -3.79 4.53
C MET A 16 -8.62 -4.45 5.89
N GLY A 17 -9.51 -4.23 6.84
CA GLY A 17 -9.38 -4.74 8.21
C GLY A 17 -8.73 -3.71 9.13
N MET A 18 -7.51 -3.98 9.60
CA MET A 18 -6.78 -3.09 10.53
C MET A 18 -6.07 -1.92 9.83
N VAL A 19 -5.96 -1.95 8.51
CA VAL A 19 -5.33 -0.91 7.70
C VAL A 19 -6.28 -0.45 6.60
N ASN A 20 -6.04 0.73 6.06
CA ASN A 20 -6.79 1.28 4.96
C ASN A 20 -5.84 1.60 3.80
N ALA A 21 -6.35 1.51 2.58
CA ALA A 21 -5.77 2.15 1.42
C ALA A 21 -6.68 3.30 0.99
N TYR A 22 -6.19 4.17 0.14
CA TYR A 22 -6.98 5.27 -0.38
C TYR A 22 -6.92 5.28 -1.90
N LEU A 23 -8.01 5.68 -2.52
CA LEU A 23 -8.10 5.81 -3.96
C LEU A 23 -8.47 7.24 -4.31
N LEU A 24 -7.60 7.89 -5.08
CA LEU A 24 -7.81 9.26 -5.56
C LEU A 24 -8.06 9.23 -7.06
N GLU A 25 -9.20 9.79 -7.49
CA GLU A 25 -9.50 10.01 -8.90
C GLU A 25 -8.83 11.30 -9.38
N THR A 26 -8.10 11.20 -10.49
CA THR A 26 -7.40 12.32 -11.14
C THR A 26 -7.75 12.40 -12.63
N MET A 27 -7.28 13.38 -13.32
CA MET A 27 -7.48 13.52 -14.78
C MET A 27 -6.71 12.45 -15.57
N ASP A 28 -5.63 11.90 -15.01
CA ASP A 28 -4.79 10.86 -15.63
C ASP A 28 -5.19 9.43 -15.22
N GLY A 29 -6.24 9.27 -14.44
CA GLY A 29 -6.72 8.00 -13.94
C GLY A 29 -6.70 7.93 -12.42
N LEU A 30 -6.55 6.72 -11.87
CA LEU A 30 -6.62 6.50 -10.45
C LEU A 30 -5.22 6.44 -9.82
N VAL A 31 -5.09 7.08 -8.66
CA VAL A 31 -3.93 6.94 -7.78
C VAL A 31 -4.35 6.08 -6.59
N LEU A 32 -3.74 4.91 -6.45
CA LEU A 32 -3.87 4.08 -5.26
C LEU A 32 -2.79 4.48 -4.26
N ILE A 33 -3.17 4.76 -3.03
CA ILE A 33 -2.26 5.06 -1.92
C ILE A 33 -2.28 3.89 -0.96
N ASP A 34 -1.16 3.22 -0.83
CA ASP A 34 -0.94 1.96 -0.14
C ASP A 34 -1.70 0.76 -0.75
N ALA A 35 -1.23 -0.44 -0.45
CA ALA A 35 -1.74 -1.69 -1.00
C ALA A 35 -2.02 -2.78 0.07
N GLY A 36 -2.03 -2.39 1.35
CA GLY A 36 -2.39 -3.27 2.45
C GLY A 36 -1.48 -4.48 2.64
N TRP A 37 -1.99 -5.45 3.40
CA TRP A 37 -1.32 -6.73 3.64
C TRP A 37 -1.14 -7.56 2.36
N PRO A 38 -0.23 -8.56 2.34
CA PRO A 38 -0.12 -9.53 1.24
C PRO A 38 -1.45 -10.21 0.93
N ASN A 39 -1.65 -10.56 -0.34
CA ASN A 39 -2.84 -11.24 -0.86
C ASN A 39 -4.16 -10.43 -0.69
N LYS A 40 -4.09 -9.11 -0.72
CA LYS A 40 -5.26 -8.21 -0.66
C LYS A 40 -5.63 -7.56 -2.00
N THR A 41 -4.94 -7.89 -3.08
CA THR A 41 -5.20 -7.31 -4.42
C THR A 41 -6.64 -7.46 -4.85
N ASP A 42 -7.24 -8.65 -4.68
CA ASP A 42 -8.64 -8.86 -5.04
C ASP A 42 -9.60 -8.05 -4.15
N THR A 43 -9.27 -7.87 -2.87
CA THR A 43 -10.03 -7.01 -1.96
C THR A 43 -9.99 -5.55 -2.42
N ILE A 44 -8.80 -5.06 -2.80
CA ILE A 44 -8.61 -3.71 -3.35
C ILE A 44 -9.43 -3.55 -4.64
N PHE A 45 -9.29 -4.48 -5.59
CA PHE A 45 -9.98 -4.39 -6.88
C PHE A 45 -11.50 -4.46 -6.73
N SER A 46 -12.01 -5.32 -5.84
CA SER A 46 -13.44 -5.34 -5.53
C SER A 46 -13.92 -4.02 -4.92
N ALA A 47 -13.14 -3.41 -4.01
CA ALA A 47 -13.49 -2.12 -3.42
C ALA A 47 -13.48 -0.98 -4.46
N VAL A 48 -12.53 -0.99 -5.41
CA VAL A 48 -12.52 -0.05 -6.55
C VAL A 48 -13.77 -0.21 -7.41
N GLN A 49 -14.16 -1.45 -7.72
CA GLN A 49 -15.39 -1.73 -8.48
C GLN A 49 -16.65 -1.33 -7.72
N ASP A 50 -16.70 -1.55 -6.42
CA ASP A 50 -17.79 -1.11 -5.55
C ASP A 50 -17.96 0.43 -5.54
N SER A 51 -16.87 1.17 -5.83
CA SER A 51 -16.89 2.63 -6.00
C SER A 51 -17.41 3.06 -7.38
N GLY A 52 -17.71 2.12 -8.28
CA GLY A 52 -18.11 2.39 -9.66
C GLY A 52 -16.95 2.68 -10.60
N LEU A 53 -15.71 2.41 -10.18
CA LEU A 53 -14.48 2.67 -10.92
C LEU A 53 -13.87 1.36 -11.44
N ASP A 54 -12.99 1.44 -12.44
CA ASP A 54 -12.30 0.26 -12.98
C ASP A 54 -10.88 0.15 -12.37
N PRO A 55 -10.52 -0.99 -11.75
CA PRO A 55 -9.16 -1.22 -11.26
C PRO A 55 -8.07 -1.07 -12.34
N LYS A 56 -8.41 -1.25 -13.62
CA LYS A 56 -7.50 -1.04 -14.74
C LYS A 56 -7.12 0.43 -14.95
N ASP A 57 -7.88 1.35 -14.38
CA ASP A 57 -7.58 2.78 -14.45
C ASP A 57 -6.61 3.21 -13.35
N ILE A 58 -6.15 2.29 -12.47
CA ILE A 58 -5.07 2.57 -11.54
C ILE A 58 -3.78 2.78 -12.35
N ARG A 59 -3.35 4.03 -12.45
CA ARG A 59 -2.14 4.45 -13.17
C ARG A 59 -0.95 4.67 -12.26
N HIS A 60 -1.21 4.95 -10.99
CA HIS A 60 -0.19 5.27 -10.01
C HIS A 60 -0.45 4.50 -8.71
N LEU A 61 0.62 3.94 -8.14
CA LEU A 61 0.64 3.37 -6.79
C LEU A 61 1.66 4.13 -5.95
N VAL A 62 1.20 4.86 -4.95
CA VAL A 62 2.04 5.62 -4.04
C VAL A 62 2.08 4.88 -2.70
N LEU A 63 3.27 4.56 -2.23
CA LEU A 63 3.45 3.98 -0.90
C LEU A 63 3.80 5.07 0.09
N THR A 64 3.08 5.12 1.20
CA THR A 64 3.40 5.98 2.33
C THR A 64 4.70 5.54 3.00
N HIS A 65 4.93 4.22 3.07
CA HIS A 65 6.17 3.59 3.54
C HIS A 65 6.22 2.09 3.16
N GLY A 66 7.38 1.46 3.36
CA GLY A 66 7.68 0.10 2.90
C GLY A 66 7.24 -1.04 3.83
N HIS A 67 6.43 -0.81 4.87
CA HIS A 67 5.99 -1.88 5.76
C HIS A 67 5.01 -2.84 5.08
N ILE A 68 4.97 -4.08 5.59
CA ILE A 68 4.19 -5.19 5.00
C ILE A 68 2.68 -4.92 4.92
N ASP A 69 2.14 -4.18 5.85
CA ASP A 69 0.71 -3.81 5.91
C ASP A 69 0.34 -2.64 4.99
N HIS A 70 1.33 -2.03 4.32
CA HIS A 70 1.17 -0.97 3.33
C HIS A 70 1.66 -1.40 1.93
N ALA A 71 2.79 -2.11 1.85
CA ALA A 71 3.39 -2.56 0.59
C ALA A 71 3.05 -4.01 0.21
N GLY A 72 2.35 -4.74 1.07
CA GLY A 72 2.19 -6.19 0.99
C GLY A 72 1.60 -6.72 -0.32
N SER A 73 0.60 -6.06 -0.88
CA SER A 73 0.00 -6.41 -2.18
C SER A 73 0.51 -5.57 -3.35
N ALA A 74 1.46 -4.64 -3.13
CA ALA A 74 1.89 -3.69 -4.14
C ALA A 74 2.40 -4.38 -5.42
N ALA A 75 3.28 -5.37 -5.29
CA ALA A 75 3.84 -6.09 -6.44
C ALA A 75 2.77 -6.73 -7.35
N GLU A 76 1.71 -7.27 -6.75
CA GLU A 76 0.62 -7.88 -7.51
C GLU A 76 -0.30 -6.82 -8.14
N VAL A 77 -0.59 -5.74 -7.43
CA VAL A 77 -1.31 -4.59 -7.99
C VAL A 77 -0.57 -4.07 -9.22
N LEU A 78 0.73 -3.79 -9.11
CA LEU A 78 1.56 -3.31 -10.22
C LEU A 78 1.55 -4.29 -11.40
N GLN A 79 1.70 -5.58 -11.14
CA GLN A 79 1.66 -6.61 -12.17
C GLN A 79 0.33 -6.63 -12.94
N ARG A 80 -0.80 -6.43 -12.25
CA ARG A 80 -2.15 -6.54 -12.83
C ARG A 80 -2.64 -5.26 -13.49
N THR A 81 -2.13 -4.08 -13.07
CA THR A 81 -2.58 -2.78 -13.59
C THR A 81 -1.59 -2.15 -14.55
N GLY A 82 -0.30 -2.46 -14.43
CA GLY A 82 0.77 -1.75 -15.12
C GLY A 82 0.99 -0.33 -14.57
N ALA A 83 0.48 -0.04 -13.37
CA ALA A 83 0.65 1.25 -12.71
C ALA A 83 2.12 1.56 -12.45
N ARG A 84 2.48 2.85 -12.45
CA ARG A 84 3.79 3.32 -12.01
C ARG A 84 3.83 3.42 -10.48
N SER A 85 4.91 2.93 -9.91
CA SER A 85 5.11 2.90 -8.45
C SER A 85 5.95 4.07 -7.94
N TYR A 86 5.60 4.57 -6.76
CA TYR A 86 6.27 5.68 -6.09
C TYR A 86 6.48 5.34 -4.62
N ALA A 87 7.70 5.55 -4.10
CA ALA A 87 8.03 5.40 -2.69
C ALA A 87 9.16 6.36 -2.28
N HIS A 88 9.26 6.65 -0.99
CA HIS A 88 10.35 7.45 -0.47
C HIS A 88 11.69 6.71 -0.55
N THR A 89 12.78 7.44 -0.77
CA THR A 89 14.13 6.84 -0.91
C THR A 89 14.53 6.00 0.30
N ALA A 90 14.08 6.35 1.50
CA ALA A 90 14.41 5.62 2.73
C ALA A 90 13.78 4.22 2.81
N ASP A 91 12.72 3.94 2.01
CA ASP A 91 12.00 2.68 2.03
C ASP A 91 12.47 1.70 0.94
N LEU A 92 13.37 2.12 0.05
CA LEU A 92 13.76 1.32 -1.12
C LEU A 92 14.38 -0.02 -0.75
N ASP A 93 15.23 -0.07 0.28
CA ASP A 93 15.88 -1.31 0.70
C ASP A 93 14.84 -2.33 1.18
N LEU A 94 13.85 -1.90 1.99
CA LEU A 94 12.74 -2.75 2.46
C LEU A 94 11.92 -3.29 1.28
N ILE A 95 11.58 -2.41 0.33
CA ILE A 95 10.74 -2.76 -0.82
C ILE A 95 11.47 -3.69 -1.79
N ASN A 96 12.73 -3.41 -2.09
CA ASN A 96 13.55 -4.22 -2.99
C ASN A 96 13.89 -5.60 -2.43
N GLU A 97 13.95 -5.73 -1.10
CA GLU A 97 14.16 -7.02 -0.44
C GLU A 97 12.84 -7.74 -0.11
N GLY A 98 11.70 -7.04 -0.18
CA GLY A 98 10.40 -7.59 0.20
C GLY A 98 10.33 -7.94 1.68
N LYS A 99 11.06 -7.20 2.52
CA LYS A 99 11.14 -7.43 3.95
C LYS A 99 10.47 -6.29 4.71
N ALA A 100 9.74 -6.61 5.74
CA ALA A 100 9.33 -5.63 6.75
C ALA A 100 10.44 -5.51 7.81
N GLU A 101 10.65 -4.32 8.33
CA GLU A 101 11.44 -4.20 9.56
C GLU A 101 10.80 -5.06 10.65
N ASP A 102 11.63 -5.86 11.34
CA ASP A 102 11.18 -6.57 12.54
C ASP A 102 11.11 -5.56 13.69
N PRO A 103 9.91 -5.14 14.12
CA PRO A 103 9.78 -4.19 15.22
C PRO A 103 10.33 -4.73 16.54
N GLY A 104 10.61 -6.04 16.60
CA GLY A 104 11.25 -6.67 17.76
C GLY A 104 12.72 -6.32 17.95
N THR A 105 13.40 -5.81 16.92
CA THR A 105 14.83 -5.46 16.97
C THR A 105 15.08 -3.97 17.17
N SER A 106 14.15 -3.10 16.77
CA SER A 106 14.37 -1.65 16.70
C SER A 106 13.78 -0.85 17.86
N VAL A 107 12.83 -1.41 18.63
CA VAL A 107 12.12 -0.68 19.69
C VAL A 107 12.12 -1.47 20.98
N THR A 108 12.45 -0.80 22.10
CA THR A 108 12.23 -1.30 23.45
C THR A 108 10.72 -1.34 23.74
N LEU A 109 10.01 -2.20 23.03
CA LEU A 109 8.59 -2.40 23.23
C LEU A 109 8.36 -3.07 24.59
N GLY A 110 7.38 -2.58 25.36
CA GLY A 110 6.90 -3.27 26.55
C GLY A 110 6.40 -4.68 26.25
N ILE A 111 6.12 -5.46 27.28
CA ILE A 111 5.71 -6.88 27.16
C ILE A 111 4.44 -7.06 26.31
N ILE A 112 3.43 -6.18 26.47
CA ILE A 112 2.13 -6.28 25.77
C ILE A 112 2.28 -6.13 24.25
N PRO A 113 2.96 -5.09 23.70
CA PRO A 113 3.19 -5.00 22.26
C PRO A 113 3.98 -6.19 21.69
N LYS A 114 4.95 -6.76 22.43
CA LYS A 114 5.68 -7.97 22.00
C LYS A 114 4.77 -9.19 21.89
N ILE A 115 3.84 -9.38 22.83
CA ILE A 115 2.87 -10.47 22.80
C ILE A 115 1.92 -10.29 21.61
N VAL A 116 1.41 -9.09 21.36
CA VAL A 116 0.55 -8.78 20.20
C VAL A 116 1.29 -9.06 18.90
N TYR A 117 2.54 -8.60 18.78
CA TYR A 117 3.39 -8.87 17.61
C TYR A 117 3.58 -10.38 17.39
N LEU A 118 3.95 -11.12 18.43
CA LEU A 118 4.17 -12.58 18.36
C LEU A 118 2.92 -13.38 17.98
N LEU A 119 1.75 -12.96 18.46
CA LEU A 119 0.49 -13.69 18.26
C LEU A 119 -0.23 -13.33 16.96
N PHE A 120 -0.14 -12.08 16.51
CA PHE A 120 -0.97 -11.57 15.43
C PHE A 120 -0.19 -11.13 14.18
N ILE A 121 1.05 -10.67 14.33
CA ILE A 121 1.84 -10.16 13.21
C ILE A 121 2.82 -11.21 12.69
N LYS A 122 3.61 -11.81 13.59
CA LYS A 122 4.62 -12.82 13.22
C LYS A 122 4.07 -14.05 12.49
N PRO A 123 2.88 -14.60 12.80
CA PRO A 123 2.31 -15.72 12.05
C PRO A 123 1.97 -15.41 10.59
N GLY A 124 1.71 -14.14 10.26
CA GLY A 124 1.47 -13.68 8.90
C GLY A 124 2.74 -13.53 8.04
N GLY A 125 3.92 -13.71 8.65
CA GLY A 125 5.21 -13.47 8.02
C GLY A 125 5.60 -11.98 8.03
N THR A 126 6.89 -11.73 7.81
CA THR A 126 7.46 -10.37 7.72
C THR A 126 7.96 -10.06 6.30
N THR A 127 7.55 -10.87 5.33
CA THR A 127 7.99 -10.75 3.94
C THR A 127 6.80 -10.60 2.99
N TYR A 128 7.01 -9.85 1.93
CA TYR A 128 6.08 -9.71 0.81
C TYR A 128 6.85 -9.80 -0.52
N LYS A 129 6.15 -9.86 -1.63
CA LYS A 129 6.78 -9.96 -2.94
C LYS A 129 7.52 -8.65 -3.25
N ALA A 130 8.85 -8.73 -3.35
CA ALA A 130 9.71 -7.62 -3.72
C ALA A 130 9.37 -7.05 -5.11
N PHE A 131 9.59 -5.77 -5.31
CA PHE A 131 9.47 -5.11 -6.61
C PHE A 131 10.39 -3.88 -6.67
N ALA A 132 10.74 -3.47 -7.88
CA ALA A 132 11.48 -2.23 -8.11
C ALA A 132 10.52 -1.04 -8.15
N VAL A 133 10.88 0.05 -7.46
CA VAL A 133 10.12 1.30 -7.48
C VAL A 133 10.50 2.11 -8.72
N ASP A 134 9.50 2.54 -9.50
CA ASP A 134 9.73 3.29 -10.74
C ASP A 134 10.20 4.72 -10.49
N GLN A 135 9.68 5.37 -9.44
CA GLN A 135 10.05 6.74 -9.11
C GLN A 135 10.20 6.92 -7.60
N THR A 136 11.35 7.47 -7.21
CA THR A 136 11.62 7.80 -5.81
C THR A 136 11.09 9.18 -5.45
N LEU A 137 10.50 9.27 -4.27
CA LEU A 137 10.04 10.51 -3.68
C LEU A 137 11.09 11.04 -2.68
N SER A 138 11.18 12.37 -2.58
CA SER A 138 12.00 13.04 -1.56
C SER A 138 11.26 14.25 -1.00
N LEU A 139 11.57 14.66 0.21
CA LEU A 139 10.92 15.80 0.89
C LEU A 139 11.13 17.15 0.18
N GLU A 140 12.10 17.23 -0.74
CA GLU A 140 12.49 18.48 -1.41
C GLU A 140 11.73 18.74 -2.72
N ARG A 141 10.85 17.82 -3.17
CA ARG A 141 10.16 17.93 -4.46
C ARG A 141 8.66 17.74 -4.31
N SER A 142 7.90 18.57 -5.01
CA SER A 142 6.49 18.29 -5.29
C SER A 142 6.38 17.38 -6.52
N TYR A 143 5.48 16.43 -6.48
CA TYR A 143 5.21 15.50 -7.59
C TYR A 143 3.82 15.74 -8.13
N ARG A 144 3.68 15.70 -9.47
CA ARG A 144 2.40 15.79 -10.17
C ARG A 144 2.13 14.49 -10.91
N PHE A 145 0.91 14.02 -10.87
CA PHE A 145 0.46 12.77 -11.50
C PHE A 145 -0.24 13.01 -12.86
N ASP A 146 -0.17 14.25 -13.37
CA ASP A 146 -0.83 14.72 -14.59
C ASP A 146 0.16 15.04 -15.74
N GLN A 147 1.36 14.40 -15.72
CA GLN A 147 2.37 14.57 -16.78
C GLN A 147 2.74 13.23 -17.42
#